data_a6e3e21d78773b1721813f7271bdfffa
#
_entry.id   a6e3e21d78773b1721813f7271bdfffa
#
_cell.length_a   1.000
_cell.length_b   1.000
_cell.length_c   1.000
_cell.angle_alpha   90.00
_cell.angle_beta   90.00
_cell.angle_gamma   90.00
#
_symmetry.space_group_name_H-M   'P 1'
#
loop_
_entity.id
_entity.type
_entity.pdbx_description
1 polymer ?
#
loop_
_entity_poly.entity_id
_entity_poly.type
_entity_poly.pdbx_seq_one_letter_code
_entity_poly.pdbx_strand_id
1 'polypeptide(L)'
;LQEAFLVYEDQTEADWDTGWFDFETEWFGLQNDTDHYILQVSQVLLTYLKAMVFATLPQVKDWSQIHIRILKQALEKLESDGEIHFTAVDGLGEGYMHKSDLKGFEQSGDLYHVFMLDKSDIIVRSYMSELKERYKGQEVLQYLLIDGDFKGVVLGHWRIGPYDIDDVRVELDPHEVEARKDEI
;
A
#
# COMPACT_ATOMS: atom_id res chain seq x y z
N LEU A 1 -17.26 7.76 -18.02
CA LEU A 1 -18.16 6.70 -17.58
C LEU A 1 -17.42 5.69 -16.71
N GLN A 2 -16.25 5.20 -17.12
CA GLN A 2 -15.42 4.27 -16.34
C GLN A 2 -14.97 4.86 -14.98
N GLU A 3 -14.51 6.12 -14.95
CA GLU A 3 -14.12 6.80 -13.71
C GLU A 3 -15.29 6.99 -12.73
N ALA A 4 -16.51 7.01 -13.24
CA ALA A 4 -17.73 7.08 -12.42
C ALA A 4 -18.29 5.70 -12.05
N PHE A 5 -17.58 4.61 -12.41
CA PHE A 5 -18.04 3.22 -12.23
C PHE A 5 -19.41 2.93 -12.84
N LEU A 6 -19.78 3.61 -13.91
CA LEU A 6 -21.02 3.34 -14.64
C LEU A 6 -20.84 2.19 -15.63
N VAL A 7 -19.64 2.02 -16.14
CA VAL A 7 -19.24 0.92 -17.00
C VAL A 7 -17.89 0.38 -16.56
N TYR A 8 -17.66 -0.91 -16.76
CA TYR A 8 -16.37 -1.54 -16.56
C TYR A 8 -15.98 -2.36 -17.78
N GLU A 9 -14.70 -2.61 -17.92
CA GLU A 9 -14.14 -3.42 -18.99
C GLU A 9 -13.78 -4.78 -18.42
N ASP A 10 -14.25 -5.84 -19.05
CA ASP A 10 -13.91 -7.21 -18.67
C ASP A 10 -13.54 -8.02 -19.91
N GLN A 11 -12.69 -8.99 -19.72
CA GLN A 11 -12.23 -9.89 -20.76
C GLN A 11 -13.27 -10.99 -20.94
N THR A 12 -13.95 -10.96 -22.08
CA THR A 12 -14.88 -12.02 -22.45
C THR A 12 -14.13 -13.17 -23.12
N GLU A 13 -14.31 -14.37 -22.58
CA GLU A 13 -13.87 -15.68 -23.10
C GLU A 13 -12.74 -15.67 -24.15
N ALA A 14 -11.56 -16.10 -23.77
CA ALA A 14 -10.45 -16.59 -24.62
C ALA A 14 -9.86 -15.66 -25.70
N ASP A 15 -10.50 -14.57 -26.08
CA ASP A 15 -9.98 -13.58 -27.00
C ASP A 15 -9.49 -12.32 -26.28
N TRP A 16 -8.52 -11.63 -26.89
CA TRP A 16 -7.96 -10.37 -26.39
C TRP A 16 -8.95 -9.19 -26.49
N ASP A 17 -10.17 -9.46 -26.96
CA ASP A 17 -11.22 -8.46 -27.04
C ASP A 17 -11.87 -8.27 -25.67
N THR A 18 -11.79 -7.04 -25.17
CA THR A 18 -12.46 -6.62 -23.96
C THR A 18 -13.84 -6.06 -24.28
N GLY A 19 -14.85 -6.49 -23.53
CA GLY A 19 -16.21 -5.95 -23.61
C GLY A 19 -16.43 -4.84 -22.60
N TRP A 20 -17.28 -3.88 -22.94
CA TRP A 20 -17.76 -2.87 -22.01
C TRP A 20 -19.11 -3.28 -21.44
N PHE A 21 -19.19 -3.37 -20.13
CA PHE A 21 -20.37 -3.80 -19.41
C PHE A 21 -20.95 -2.64 -18.60
N ASP A 22 -22.27 -2.54 -18.57
CA ASP A 22 -22.97 -1.61 -17.70
C ASP A 22 -22.98 -2.16 -16.29
N PHE A 23 -22.39 -1.41 -15.36
CA PHE A 23 -22.24 -1.83 -13.96
C PHE A 23 -23.60 -2.06 -13.27
N GLU A 24 -24.60 -1.20 -13.53
CA GLU A 24 -25.92 -1.32 -12.89
C GLU A 24 -26.68 -2.56 -13.37
N THR A 25 -26.51 -2.91 -14.65
CA THR A 25 -27.14 -4.10 -15.23
C THR A 25 -26.53 -5.41 -14.73
N GLU A 26 -25.20 -5.49 -14.67
CA GLU A 26 -24.48 -6.70 -14.25
C GLU A 26 -24.51 -6.90 -12.73
N TRP A 27 -24.48 -5.81 -11.99
CA TRP A 27 -24.40 -5.81 -10.52
C TRP A 27 -25.66 -5.21 -9.88
N PHE A 28 -26.83 -5.52 -10.46
CA PHE A 28 -28.09 -5.03 -9.92
C PHE A 28 -28.30 -5.51 -8.47
N GLY A 29 -28.84 -4.64 -7.64
CA GLY A 29 -29.10 -4.94 -6.23
C GLY A 29 -27.92 -4.72 -5.28
N LEU A 30 -26.79 -4.19 -5.75
CA LEU A 30 -25.79 -3.66 -4.86
C LEU A 30 -26.32 -2.46 -4.09
N GLN A 31 -26.20 -2.52 -2.77
CA GLN A 31 -26.56 -1.40 -1.91
C GLN A 31 -25.51 -0.29 -2.10
N ASN A 32 -25.98 0.87 -2.55
CA ASN A 32 -25.15 2.04 -2.82
C ASN A 32 -25.50 3.21 -1.90
N ASP A 33 -25.70 2.93 -0.61
CA ASP A 33 -25.84 3.95 0.42
C ASP A 33 -24.54 4.17 1.18
N THR A 34 -24.45 5.33 1.85
CA THR A 34 -23.23 5.73 2.55
C THR A 34 -22.86 4.79 3.70
N ASP A 35 -23.84 4.27 4.44
CA ASP A 35 -23.59 3.43 5.60
C ASP A 35 -23.06 2.07 5.18
N HIS A 36 -23.61 1.51 4.11
CA HIS A 36 -23.11 0.27 3.53
C HIS A 36 -21.69 0.46 2.98
N TYR A 37 -21.42 1.57 2.29
CA TYR A 37 -20.09 1.90 1.80
C TYR A 37 -19.07 2.00 2.94
N ILE A 38 -19.40 2.70 4.03
CA ILE A 38 -18.52 2.79 5.21
C ILE A 38 -18.26 1.40 5.81
N LEU A 39 -19.29 0.53 5.88
CA LEU A 39 -19.12 -0.83 6.37
C LEU A 39 -18.13 -1.63 5.51
N GLN A 40 -18.25 -1.57 4.18
CA GLN A 40 -17.33 -2.25 3.26
C GLN A 40 -15.91 -1.70 3.38
N VAL A 41 -15.75 -0.39 3.42
CA VAL A 41 -14.45 0.26 3.65
C VAL A 41 -13.85 -0.19 4.97
N SER A 42 -14.64 -0.29 6.04
CA SER A 42 -14.18 -0.77 7.35
C SER A 42 -13.61 -2.19 7.26
N GLN A 43 -14.25 -3.09 6.54
CA GLN A 43 -13.78 -4.47 6.36
C GLN A 43 -12.45 -4.52 5.58
N VAL A 44 -12.33 -3.71 4.53
CA VAL A 44 -11.09 -3.59 3.74
C VAL A 44 -9.96 -3.01 4.61
N LEU A 45 -10.23 -1.96 5.38
CA LEU A 45 -9.25 -1.37 6.30
C LEU A 45 -8.83 -2.34 7.41
N LEU A 46 -9.74 -3.15 7.92
CA LEU A 46 -9.42 -4.17 8.90
C LEU A 46 -8.43 -5.21 8.35
N THR A 47 -8.64 -5.63 7.09
CA THR A 47 -7.72 -6.54 6.40
C THR A 47 -6.35 -5.90 6.18
N TYR A 48 -6.34 -4.63 5.75
CA TYR A 48 -5.11 -3.85 5.58
C TYR A 48 -4.33 -3.73 6.89
N LEU A 49 -4.99 -3.34 7.99
CA LEU A 49 -4.33 -3.18 9.30
C LEU A 49 -3.79 -4.51 9.85
N LYS A 50 -4.46 -5.63 9.58
CA LYS A 50 -3.93 -6.96 9.91
C LYS A 50 -2.65 -7.30 9.13
N ALA A 51 -2.55 -6.89 7.88
CA ALA A 51 -1.36 -7.12 7.05
C ALA A 51 -0.20 -6.20 7.46
N MET A 52 -0.50 -4.94 7.77
CA MET A 52 0.51 -3.93 8.12
C MET A 52 0.90 -3.95 9.61
N VAL A 53 0.12 -4.62 10.46
CA VAL A 53 0.23 -4.64 11.92
C VAL A 53 -0.02 -3.27 12.56
N PHE A 54 0.63 -2.23 12.07
CA PHE A 54 0.47 -0.84 12.47
C PHE A 54 0.45 0.07 11.23
N ALA A 55 -0.42 1.07 11.21
CA ALA A 55 -0.42 2.09 10.18
C ALA A 55 -0.93 3.44 10.71
N THR A 56 -0.24 4.51 10.31
CA THR A 56 -0.68 5.88 10.55
C THR A 56 -1.81 6.28 9.59
N LEU A 57 -2.58 7.31 9.93
CA LEU A 57 -3.62 7.81 9.04
C LEU A 57 -3.11 8.25 7.65
N PRO A 58 -1.93 8.91 7.52
CA PRO A 58 -1.32 9.17 6.22
C PRO A 58 -1.05 7.90 5.40
N GLN A 59 -0.52 6.85 6.02
CA GLN A 59 -0.27 5.56 5.34
C GLN A 59 -1.56 4.90 4.85
N VAL A 60 -2.60 4.87 5.69
CA VAL A 60 -3.94 4.38 5.30
C VAL A 60 -4.48 5.18 4.10
N LYS A 61 -4.29 6.51 4.11
CA LYS A 61 -4.72 7.42 3.04
C LYS A 61 -3.94 7.17 1.75
N ASP A 62 -2.62 7.02 1.85
CA ASP A 62 -1.74 6.77 0.71
C ASP A 62 -2.04 5.42 0.05
N TRP A 63 -2.22 4.38 0.86
CA TRP A 63 -2.54 3.05 0.34
C TRP A 63 -3.91 3.00 -0.34
N SER A 64 -4.95 3.49 0.36
CA SER A 64 -6.35 3.31 -0.08
C SER A 64 -6.79 4.30 -1.14
N GLN A 65 -6.22 5.51 -1.18
CA GLN A 65 -6.67 6.65 -1.97
C GLN A 65 -8.12 7.09 -1.68
N ILE A 66 -8.76 6.52 -0.66
CA ILE A 66 -10.13 6.85 -0.25
C ILE A 66 -10.15 8.25 0.37
N HIS A 67 -11.26 8.96 0.19
CA HIS A 67 -11.43 10.30 0.75
C HIS A 67 -11.33 10.29 2.29
N ILE A 68 -10.56 11.23 2.86
CA ILE A 68 -10.21 11.26 4.29
C ILE A 68 -11.42 11.23 5.22
N ARG A 69 -12.56 11.82 4.83
CA ARG A 69 -13.79 11.80 5.62
C ARG A 69 -14.33 10.38 5.78
N ILE A 70 -14.33 9.59 4.71
CA ILE A 70 -14.79 8.20 4.72
C ILE A 70 -13.83 7.33 5.55
N LEU A 71 -12.52 7.54 5.37
CA LEU A 71 -11.51 6.81 6.16
C LEU A 71 -11.70 7.03 7.67
N LYS A 72 -11.90 8.29 8.08
CA LYS A 72 -12.13 8.59 9.51
C LYS A 72 -13.38 7.91 10.03
N GLN A 73 -14.49 7.97 9.30
CA GLN A 73 -15.74 7.30 9.71
C GLN A 73 -15.57 5.77 9.81
N ALA A 74 -14.86 5.17 8.86
CA ALA A 74 -14.60 3.73 8.88
C ALA A 74 -13.66 3.32 10.03
N LEU A 75 -12.62 4.11 10.31
CA LEU A 75 -11.70 3.86 11.44
C LEU A 75 -12.40 4.07 12.79
N GLU A 76 -13.18 5.14 12.94
CA GLU A 76 -14.01 5.38 14.14
C GLU A 76 -15.00 4.24 14.40
N LYS A 77 -15.61 3.70 13.32
CA LYS A 77 -16.46 2.52 13.43
C LYS A 77 -15.68 1.31 13.95
N LEU A 78 -14.53 0.98 13.34
CA LEU A 78 -13.71 -0.16 13.75
C LEU A 78 -13.20 -0.01 15.19
N GLU A 79 -12.88 1.19 15.64
CA GLU A 79 -12.47 1.48 17.00
C GLU A 79 -13.63 1.32 17.97
N SER A 80 -14.83 1.83 17.63
CA SER A 80 -16.04 1.65 18.44
C SER A 80 -16.49 0.20 18.55
N ASP A 81 -16.27 -0.60 17.50
CA ASP A 81 -16.53 -2.04 17.49
C ASP A 81 -15.44 -2.84 18.25
N GLY A 82 -14.37 -2.17 18.70
CA GLY A 82 -13.26 -2.78 19.44
C GLY A 82 -12.36 -3.69 18.57
N GLU A 83 -12.39 -3.52 17.26
CA GLU A 83 -11.57 -4.31 16.33
C GLU A 83 -10.17 -3.75 16.19
N ILE A 84 -10.01 -2.43 16.30
CA ILE A 84 -8.73 -1.73 16.26
C ILE A 84 -8.56 -0.79 17.44
N HIS A 85 -7.34 -0.35 17.67
CA HIS A 85 -7.00 0.65 18.67
C HIS A 85 -6.11 1.73 18.08
N PHE A 86 -6.40 2.99 18.41
CA PHE A 86 -5.50 4.09 18.16
C PHE A 86 -4.44 4.11 19.27
N THR A 87 -3.17 4.08 18.89
CA THR A 87 -2.05 3.97 19.83
C THR A 87 -0.82 4.69 19.29
N ALA A 88 0.09 5.03 20.19
CA ALA A 88 1.42 5.54 19.83
C ALA A 88 2.44 4.39 19.94
N VAL A 89 3.29 4.26 18.92
CA VAL A 89 4.40 3.31 18.87
C VAL A 89 5.69 4.11 18.78
N ASP A 90 6.64 3.82 19.65
CA ASP A 90 7.94 4.52 19.67
C ASP A 90 8.66 4.35 18.31
N GLY A 91 9.15 5.46 17.78
CA GLY A 91 9.77 5.53 16.45
C GLY A 91 8.81 5.54 15.26
N LEU A 92 7.53 5.13 15.42
CA LEU A 92 6.53 5.10 14.33
C LEU A 92 5.45 6.18 14.47
N GLY A 93 5.29 6.79 15.65
CA GLY A 93 4.30 7.81 15.93
C GLY A 93 2.92 7.24 16.28
N GLU A 94 1.86 8.03 16.02
CA GLU A 94 0.47 7.66 16.33
C GLU A 94 -0.21 7.01 15.13
N GLY A 95 -0.94 5.93 15.38
CA GLY A 95 -1.62 5.18 14.33
C GLY A 95 -2.59 4.13 14.87
N TYR A 96 -3.03 3.27 13.98
CA TYR A 96 -4.01 2.23 14.25
C TYR A 96 -3.37 0.85 14.20
N MET A 97 -3.83 -0.02 15.10
CA MET A 97 -3.38 -1.39 15.23
C MET A 97 -4.57 -2.31 15.44
N HIS A 98 -4.53 -3.50 14.84
CA HIS A 98 -5.56 -4.51 15.10
C HIS A 98 -5.45 -5.04 16.55
N LYS A 99 -6.59 -5.33 17.18
CA LYS A 99 -6.66 -5.80 18.58
C LYS A 99 -5.80 -7.01 18.91
N SER A 100 -5.57 -7.92 17.94
CA SER A 100 -4.73 -9.11 18.18
C SER A 100 -3.26 -8.77 18.36
N ASP A 101 -2.82 -7.64 17.82
CA ASP A 101 -1.39 -7.32 17.70
C ASP A 101 -0.88 -6.48 18.88
N LEU A 102 -1.81 -5.95 19.70
CA LEU A 102 -1.49 -5.19 20.92
C LEU A 102 -0.63 -5.96 21.94
N LYS A 103 -0.71 -7.29 21.93
CA LYS A 103 0.00 -8.15 22.89
C LYS A 103 1.32 -8.73 22.35
N GLY A 104 1.63 -8.49 21.09
CA GLY A 104 2.68 -9.20 20.36
C GLY A 104 3.92 -8.37 20.00
N PHE A 105 4.03 -7.13 20.50
CA PHE A 105 5.26 -6.34 20.34
C PHE A 105 6.38 -6.85 21.27
N GLU A 106 6.73 -8.11 21.12
CA GLU A 106 8.03 -8.58 21.59
C GLU A 106 9.04 -8.12 20.54
N GLN A 107 10.16 -7.53 20.99
CA GLN A 107 11.25 -7.15 20.11
C GLN A 107 11.65 -8.36 19.27
N SER A 108 11.26 -8.37 18.00
CA SER A 108 11.93 -9.21 17.03
C SER A 108 13.36 -8.69 16.89
N GLY A 109 14.33 -9.58 16.78
CA GLY A 109 15.73 -9.19 16.59
C GLY A 109 15.90 -8.34 15.33
N ASP A 110 17.10 -7.80 15.16
CA ASP A 110 17.44 -6.98 14.01
C ASP A 110 17.06 -7.69 12.69
N LEU A 111 16.36 -6.98 11.83
CA LEU A 111 16.04 -7.46 10.48
C LEU A 111 17.25 -7.19 9.59
N TYR A 112 17.79 -8.24 8.99
CA TYR A 112 18.85 -8.16 7.97
C TYR A 112 18.30 -8.72 6.66
N HIS A 113 17.42 -7.94 6.01
CA HIS A 113 16.78 -8.37 4.78
C HIS A 113 16.74 -7.22 3.76
N VAL A 114 16.92 -7.59 2.50
CA VAL A 114 16.73 -6.70 1.36
C VAL A 114 15.56 -7.19 0.53
N PHE A 115 14.60 -6.31 0.28
CA PHE A 115 13.49 -6.57 -0.61
C PHE A 115 13.45 -5.53 -1.72
N MET A 116 13.30 -5.99 -2.95
CA MET A 116 13.01 -5.15 -4.09
C MET A 116 11.49 -5.19 -4.32
N LEU A 117 10.83 -4.05 -4.11
CA LEU A 117 9.38 -3.92 -4.07
C LEU A 117 8.87 -3.11 -5.26
N ASP A 118 7.79 -3.60 -5.87
CA ASP A 118 7.08 -2.89 -6.94
C ASP A 118 6.20 -1.76 -6.40
N LYS A 119 5.84 -0.81 -7.27
CA LYS A 119 4.93 0.31 -6.94
C LYS A 119 3.54 -0.13 -6.48
N SER A 120 3.12 -1.34 -6.82
CA SER A 120 1.83 -1.91 -6.42
C SER A 120 1.88 -2.60 -5.05
N ASP A 121 3.08 -2.83 -4.50
CA ASP A 121 3.25 -3.44 -3.20
C ASP A 121 2.55 -2.63 -2.10
N ILE A 122 1.95 -3.33 -1.14
CA ILE A 122 1.17 -2.73 -0.05
C ILE A 122 2.02 -1.77 0.80
N ILE A 123 3.28 -2.13 1.06
CA ILE A 123 4.20 -1.30 1.84
C ILE A 123 4.55 -0.04 1.04
N VAL A 124 4.97 -0.20 -0.22
CA VAL A 124 5.29 0.93 -1.11
C VAL A 124 4.11 1.88 -1.25
N ARG A 125 2.90 1.36 -1.47
CA ARG A 125 1.69 2.17 -1.58
C ARG A 125 1.39 2.96 -0.31
N SER A 126 1.69 2.40 0.86
CA SER A 126 1.49 3.06 2.16
C SER A 126 2.43 4.25 2.39
N TYR A 127 3.58 4.27 1.72
CA TYR A 127 4.58 5.35 1.79
C TYR A 127 4.66 6.17 0.49
N MET A 128 3.69 6.03 -0.40
CA MET A 128 3.79 6.56 -1.77
C MET A 128 3.99 8.09 -1.83
N SER A 129 3.35 8.86 -0.96
CA SER A 129 3.51 10.32 -0.93
C SER A 129 4.93 10.73 -0.53
N GLU A 130 5.50 10.08 0.47
CA GLU A 130 6.87 10.29 0.92
C GLU A 130 7.88 9.88 -0.16
N LEU A 131 7.71 8.68 -0.71
CA LEU A 131 8.60 8.15 -1.74
C LEU A 131 8.59 8.99 -3.03
N LYS A 132 7.42 9.49 -3.44
CA LYS A 132 7.32 10.41 -4.59
C LYS A 132 8.02 11.74 -4.36
N GLU A 133 7.98 12.29 -3.15
CA GLU A 133 8.69 13.53 -2.85
C GLU A 133 10.20 13.28 -2.74
N ARG A 134 10.63 12.18 -2.09
CA ARG A 134 12.03 11.79 -1.92
C ARG A 134 12.73 11.56 -3.27
N TYR A 135 12.06 10.90 -4.21
CA TYR A 135 12.61 10.57 -5.52
C TYR A 135 12.01 11.41 -6.65
N LYS A 136 11.62 12.63 -6.34
CA LYS A 136 10.98 13.54 -7.28
C LYS A 136 11.82 13.79 -8.54
N GLY A 137 11.18 13.67 -9.70
CA GLY A 137 11.83 13.86 -11.00
C GLY A 137 12.65 12.67 -11.47
N GLN A 138 12.62 11.56 -10.76
CA GLN A 138 13.27 10.31 -11.15
C GLN A 138 12.24 9.30 -11.64
N GLU A 139 12.60 8.49 -12.62
CA GLU A 139 11.77 7.38 -13.06
C GLU A 139 12.15 6.12 -12.29
N VAL A 140 11.41 5.89 -11.18
CA VAL A 140 11.64 4.75 -10.29
C VAL A 140 10.95 3.52 -10.86
N LEU A 141 11.65 2.43 -11.06
CA LEU A 141 11.11 1.11 -11.41
C LEU A 141 10.72 0.33 -10.17
N GLN A 142 11.64 0.22 -9.20
CA GLN A 142 11.48 -0.54 -7.97
C GLN A 142 12.03 0.24 -6.77
N TYR A 143 11.52 -0.08 -5.59
CA TYR A 143 12.01 0.47 -4.32
C TYR A 143 12.77 -0.61 -3.54
N LEU A 144 13.86 -0.24 -2.89
CA LEU A 144 14.64 -1.14 -2.04
C LEU A 144 14.29 -0.90 -0.57
N LEU A 145 13.67 -1.90 0.03
CA LEU A 145 13.42 -1.95 1.46
C LEU A 145 14.55 -2.74 2.10
N ILE A 146 15.42 -2.06 2.86
CA ILE A 146 16.61 -2.63 3.47
C ILE A 146 16.46 -2.51 4.98
N ASP A 147 16.44 -3.66 5.66
CA ASP A 147 16.32 -3.74 7.12
C ASP A 147 15.09 -2.99 7.68
N GLY A 148 13.99 -3.03 6.92
CA GLY A 148 12.71 -2.42 7.29
C GLY A 148 12.54 -0.95 6.87
N ASP A 149 13.56 -0.31 6.29
CA ASP A 149 13.50 1.08 5.81
C ASP A 149 13.67 1.16 4.28
N PHE A 150 13.04 2.16 3.67
CA PHE A 150 13.31 2.47 2.27
C PHE A 150 14.66 3.17 2.15
N LYS A 151 15.67 2.44 1.67
CA LYS A 151 17.06 2.90 1.56
C LYS A 151 17.61 2.81 0.14
N GLY A 152 16.75 2.75 -0.86
CA GLY A 152 17.21 2.78 -2.24
C GLY A 152 16.12 2.60 -3.27
N VAL A 153 16.53 2.76 -4.53
CA VAL A 153 15.66 2.63 -5.71
C VAL A 153 16.42 2.08 -6.89
N VAL A 154 15.70 1.37 -7.75
CA VAL A 154 16.11 1.02 -9.10
C VAL A 154 15.49 2.05 -10.05
N LEU A 155 16.33 2.74 -10.79
CA LEU A 155 15.94 3.78 -11.76
C LEU A 155 16.04 3.22 -13.19
N GLY A 156 15.15 3.69 -14.05
CA GLY A 156 15.16 3.29 -15.44
C GLY A 156 13.83 3.53 -16.12
N HIS A 157 13.67 2.92 -17.30
CA HIS A 157 12.49 3.11 -18.11
C HIS A 157 11.68 1.82 -18.22
N TRP A 158 10.37 1.93 -17.97
CA TRP A 158 9.46 0.83 -18.25
C TRP A 158 9.20 0.76 -19.75
N ARG A 159 9.46 -0.42 -20.34
CA ARG A 159 9.15 -0.72 -21.75
C ARG A 159 8.42 -2.04 -21.87
N ILE A 160 7.80 -2.27 -23.02
CA ILE A 160 7.27 -3.59 -23.36
C ILE A 160 8.49 -4.50 -23.63
N GLY A 161 8.81 -5.35 -22.68
CA GLY A 161 10.00 -6.20 -22.69
C GLY A 161 10.82 -6.04 -21.40
N PRO A 162 12.11 -6.42 -21.42
CA PRO A 162 12.98 -6.24 -20.28
C PRO A 162 13.13 -4.75 -19.94
N TYR A 163 13.12 -4.43 -18.66
CA TYR A 163 13.34 -3.08 -18.18
C TYR A 163 14.74 -2.59 -18.58
N ASP A 164 14.82 -1.34 -19.05
CA ASP A 164 16.10 -0.67 -19.18
C ASP A 164 16.43 -0.06 -17.81
N ILE A 165 17.38 -0.65 -17.11
CA ILE A 165 17.89 -0.14 -15.84
C ILE A 165 19.00 0.88 -16.14
N ASP A 166 18.81 2.12 -15.68
CA ASP A 166 19.76 3.20 -15.83
C ASP A 166 20.71 3.26 -14.64
N ASP A 167 20.19 3.06 -13.42
CA ASP A 167 20.95 3.23 -12.18
C ASP A 167 20.31 2.46 -11.02
N VAL A 168 21.11 2.08 -10.05
CA VAL A 168 20.66 1.55 -8.75
C VAL A 168 21.26 2.44 -7.67
N ARG A 169 20.40 3.14 -6.92
CA ARG A 169 20.82 4.01 -5.83
C ARG A 169 20.53 3.37 -4.50
N VAL A 170 21.57 3.29 -3.68
CA VAL A 170 21.48 2.76 -2.32
C VAL A 170 21.95 3.83 -1.36
N GLU A 171 21.15 4.10 -0.34
CA GLU A 171 21.37 5.15 0.65
C GLU A 171 21.95 4.57 1.95
N LEU A 172 22.98 3.75 1.81
CA LEU A 172 23.77 3.17 2.89
C LEU A 172 25.18 3.73 2.84
N ASP A 173 25.94 3.53 3.92
CA ASP A 173 27.37 3.82 3.92
C ASP A 173 28.11 2.98 2.86
N PRO A 174 29.07 3.55 2.13
CA PRO A 174 29.80 2.80 1.09
C PRO A 174 30.46 1.50 1.55
N HIS A 175 30.90 1.43 2.82
CA HIS A 175 31.46 0.20 3.38
C HIS A 175 30.38 -0.86 3.60
N GLU A 176 29.16 -0.45 4.01
CA GLU A 176 28.01 -1.32 4.18
C GLU A 176 27.52 -1.85 2.83
N VAL A 177 27.45 -0.99 1.79
CA VAL A 177 27.10 -1.40 0.43
C VAL A 177 28.07 -2.46 -0.07
N GLU A 178 29.39 -2.25 0.08
CA GLU A 178 30.40 -3.23 -0.35
C GLU A 178 30.32 -4.54 0.44
N ALA A 179 30.03 -4.46 1.73
CA ALA A 179 29.89 -5.66 2.58
C ALA A 179 28.65 -6.50 2.23
N ARG A 180 27.59 -5.86 1.71
CA ARG A 180 26.29 -6.47 1.42
C ARG A 180 25.93 -6.54 -0.06
N LYS A 181 26.90 -6.31 -0.94
CA LYS A 181 26.67 -6.25 -2.40
C LYS A 181 26.04 -7.49 -3.02
N ASP A 182 26.22 -8.65 -2.40
CA ASP A 182 25.61 -9.90 -2.86
C ASP A 182 24.15 -10.06 -2.39
N GLU A 183 23.68 -9.20 -1.48
CA GLU A 183 22.30 -9.15 -0.97
C GLU A 183 21.48 -8.04 -1.63
N ILE A 184 22.16 -6.94 -2.00
CA ILE A 184 21.58 -5.75 -2.63
C ILE A 184 21.63 -5.87 -4.15
#